data_7d8aa872bb534e93854fc096060e831e
#
_entry.id   7d8aa872bb534e93854fc096060e831e
#
_cell.length_a   1.000
_cell.length_b   1.000
_cell.length_c   1.000
_cell.angle_alpha   90.00
_cell.angle_beta   90.00
_cell.angle_gamma   90.00
#
_symmetry.space_group_name_H-M   'P 1'
#
loop_
_entity.id
_entity.type
_entity.pdbx_description
1 polymer ?
#
loop_
_entity_poly.entity_id
_entity_poly.type
_entity_poly.pdbx_seq_one_letter_code
_entity_poly.pdbx_strand_id
1 'polypeptide(L)'
;MGSVLESHCAVRANSEFGDEASPFCIRIADLVVRVHPLHAQIAQLCRDYIACDADPEARVDFDVRVTQADINFERNMATEGTDWTDAYLETLAVQRAIANRLPERRRLLAHGAVIEFKGRAYLFTAPSGTGKSTHIRLWRQYLGDAVRVINGDKPFVRIPECREELPVVYGTPWAGKEGWQCNSSAPLAGIVLLSRSEPGASSIHPASVALNLDKIMRQIYFPPDAGAAALTLDLLDTMLARVSVYELACDMYEDAVRASFEGLTGLDYHDYVRSASHED
;
A
#
# COMPACT_ATOMS: atom_id res chain seq x y z
N MET A 1 13.96 -18.83 -37.77
CA MET A 1 14.96 -17.77 -37.71
C MET A 1 14.26 -16.50 -37.23
N GLY A 2 14.60 -15.99 -36.07
CA GLY A 2 14.01 -14.79 -35.47
C GLY A 2 14.14 -14.86 -33.96
N SER A 3 15.31 -14.45 -33.45
CA SER A 3 15.67 -14.48 -32.04
C SER A 3 14.89 -13.44 -31.26
N VAL A 4 14.25 -13.87 -30.19
CA VAL A 4 13.70 -13.02 -29.13
C VAL A 4 14.86 -12.50 -28.31
N LEU A 5 15.05 -11.18 -28.30
CA LEU A 5 15.99 -10.49 -27.43
C LEU A 5 15.41 -10.46 -26.01
N GLU A 6 15.86 -11.36 -25.16
CA GLU A 6 15.77 -11.25 -23.72
C GLU A 6 16.75 -10.18 -23.25
N SER A 7 16.23 -9.00 -22.92
CA SER A 7 17.02 -7.97 -22.23
C SER A 7 17.09 -8.32 -20.74
N HIS A 8 18.09 -9.08 -20.37
CA HIS A 8 18.52 -9.24 -18.99
C HIS A 8 19.16 -7.92 -18.51
N CYS A 9 18.43 -7.15 -17.71
CA CYS A 9 19.05 -6.10 -16.90
C CYS A 9 19.79 -6.80 -15.74
N ALA A 10 21.05 -7.15 -15.99
CA ALA A 10 21.92 -7.73 -14.98
C ALA A 10 22.27 -6.63 -13.97
N VAL A 11 21.62 -6.67 -12.80
CA VAL A 11 22.02 -5.90 -11.63
C VAL A 11 23.42 -6.38 -11.24
N ARG A 12 24.40 -5.53 -11.43
CA ARG A 12 25.74 -5.73 -10.86
C ARG A 12 25.63 -5.61 -9.34
N ALA A 13 25.52 -6.74 -8.66
CA ALA A 13 25.83 -6.84 -7.26
C ALA A 13 27.34 -6.74 -7.10
N ASN A 14 27.85 -5.55 -6.86
CA ASN A 14 29.20 -5.36 -6.35
C ASN A 14 29.13 -4.56 -5.05
N SER A 15 29.58 -5.21 -4.00
CA SER A 15 29.91 -4.73 -2.68
C SER A 15 30.96 -3.62 -2.72
N GLU A 16 30.51 -2.37 -2.75
CA GLU A 16 31.29 -1.17 -2.42
C GLU A 16 30.30 -0.06 -2.05
N PHE A 17 29.53 -0.25 -0.96
CA PHE A 17 28.89 0.89 -0.31
C PHE A 17 29.80 1.31 0.84
N GLY A 18 30.58 2.37 0.59
CA GLY A 18 31.20 3.13 1.66
C GLY A 18 30.13 3.68 2.62
N ASP A 19 30.52 4.11 3.81
CA ASP A 19 29.65 4.57 4.90
C ASP A 19 28.72 5.77 4.56
N GLU A 20 28.85 6.40 3.40
CA GLU A 20 27.92 7.43 2.88
C GLU A 20 27.08 6.86 1.74
N ALA A 21 25.81 6.61 2.00
CA ALA A 21 24.90 6.12 0.98
C ALA A 21 24.59 7.23 -0.05
N SER A 22 24.82 6.95 -1.34
CA SER A 22 24.60 7.91 -2.42
C SER A 22 23.10 8.20 -2.63
N PRO A 23 22.72 9.43 -3.01
CA PRO A 23 21.35 9.75 -3.39
C PRO A 23 20.88 8.86 -4.55
N PHE A 24 19.59 8.46 -4.48
CA PHE A 24 18.95 7.66 -5.50
C PHE A 24 17.52 8.14 -5.76
N CYS A 25 16.97 7.80 -6.93
CA CYS A 25 15.60 8.13 -7.27
C CYS A 25 14.71 6.90 -7.20
N ILE A 26 13.51 7.06 -6.66
CA ILE A 26 12.45 6.04 -6.71
C ILE A 26 11.27 6.57 -7.52
N ARG A 27 10.59 5.64 -8.23
CA ARG A 27 9.31 5.91 -8.84
C ARG A 27 8.21 5.23 -8.01
N ILE A 28 7.34 6.05 -7.43
CA ILE A 28 6.28 5.58 -6.54
C ILE A 28 5.02 6.42 -6.74
N ALA A 29 3.88 5.76 -6.96
CA ALA A 29 2.59 6.42 -7.21
C ALA A 29 2.66 7.53 -8.27
N ASP A 30 3.33 7.25 -9.39
CA ASP A 30 3.59 8.17 -10.52
C ASP A 30 4.42 9.43 -10.14
N LEU A 31 5.14 9.38 -9.03
CA LEU A 31 6.09 10.42 -8.61
C LEU A 31 7.51 9.91 -8.71
N VAL A 32 8.43 10.78 -9.10
CA VAL A 32 9.87 10.56 -9.02
C VAL A 32 10.40 11.32 -7.80
N VAL A 33 10.82 10.57 -6.79
CA VAL A 33 11.31 11.11 -5.52
C VAL A 33 12.80 10.83 -5.40
N ARG A 34 13.62 11.87 -5.23
CA ARG A 34 15.03 11.72 -4.92
C ARG A 34 15.21 11.59 -3.42
N VAL A 35 15.77 10.46 -2.99
CA VAL A 35 16.08 10.18 -1.59
C VAL A 35 17.57 10.41 -1.34
N HIS A 36 17.88 11.15 -0.28
CA HIS A 36 19.23 11.38 0.22
C HIS A 36 19.39 10.58 1.52
N PRO A 37 19.91 9.35 1.45
CA PRO A 37 19.95 8.46 2.59
C PRO A 37 21.14 8.74 3.51
N LEU A 38 20.99 8.39 4.78
CA LEU A 38 22.08 8.28 5.76
C LEU A 38 22.61 6.84 5.83
N HIS A 39 21.74 5.84 5.62
CA HIS A 39 22.08 4.41 5.68
C HIS A 39 21.65 3.69 4.40
N ALA A 40 22.38 2.67 4.02
CA ALA A 40 22.10 1.88 2.81
C ALA A 40 20.78 1.08 2.88
N GLN A 41 20.24 0.82 4.06
CA GLN A 41 19.03 0.01 4.25
C GLN A 41 17.82 0.56 3.52
N ILE A 42 17.65 1.88 3.40
CA ILE A 42 16.52 2.46 2.67
C ILE A 42 16.59 2.18 1.17
N ALA A 43 17.80 2.20 0.58
CA ALA A 43 17.97 1.86 -0.83
C ALA A 43 17.63 0.38 -1.09
N GLN A 44 18.02 -0.51 -0.17
CA GLN A 44 17.66 -1.93 -0.25
C GLN A 44 16.15 -2.14 -0.12
N LEU A 45 15.48 -1.43 0.78
CA LEU A 45 14.02 -1.47 0.93
C LEU A 45 13.32 -1.01 -0.36
N CYS A 46 13.84 0.03 -0.99
CA CYS A 46 13.28 0.63 -2.21
C CYS A 46 13.74 -0.03 -3.52
N ARG A 47 14.48 -1.12 -3.50
CA ARG A 47 15.14 -1.72 -4.69
C ARG A 47 14.19 -1.91 -5.89
N ASP A 48 12.96 -2.38 -5.65
CA ASP A 48 11.96 -2.65 -6.68
C ASP A 48 11.25 -1.37 -7.19
N TYR A 49 11.57 -0.23 -6.59
CA TYR A 49 11.03 1.10 -6.89
C TYR A 49 12.09 2.05 -7.44
N ILE A 50 13.36 1.63 -7.52
CA ILE A 50 14.44 2.47 -8.05
C ILE A 50 14.12 2.82 -9.51
N ALA A 51 14.14 4.12 -9.82
CA ALA A 51 14.00 4.60 -11.18
C ALA A 51 15.28 4.27 -11.96
N CYS A 52 15.18 3.33 -12.90
CA CYS A 52 16.31 2.88 -13.72
C CYS A 52 16.68 3.88 -14.84
N ASP A 53 15.95 4.98 -14.98
CA ASP A 53 16.18 5.98 -16.00
C ASP A 53 17.47 6.74 -15.66
N ALA A 54 18.54 6.39 -16.37
CA ALA A 54 19.84 7.05 -16.32
C ALA A 54 19.81 8.47 -16.93
N ASP A 55 18.64 9.11 -17.00
CA ASP A 55 18.51 10.49 -17.43
C ASP A 55 18.78 11.41 -16.22
N PRO A 56 19.93 12.09 -16.17
CA PRO A 56 20.20 13.06 -15.11
C PRO A 56 19.19 14.23 -15.09
N GLU A 57 18.43 14.42 -16.18
CA GLU A 57 17.37 15.42 -16.34
C GLU A 57 15.97 14.85 -16.08
N ALA A 58 15.83 13.58 -15.69
CA ALA A 58 14.55 13.03 -15.28
C ALA A 58 13.93 13.95 -14.22
N ARG A 59 12.75 14.51 -14.52
CA ARG A 59 12.09 15.48 -13.67
C ARG A 59 11.81 14.86 -12.31
N VAL A 60 12.58 15.25 -11.30
CA VAL A 60 12.35 14.91 -9.90
C VAL A 60 11.20 15.77 -9.39
N ASP A 61 10.15 15.14 -8.87
CA ASP A 61 9.00 15.86 -8.32
C ASP A 61 9.35 16.54 -6.99
N PHE A 62 10.19 15.91 -6.18
CA PHE A 62 10.75 16.49 -4.96
C PHE A 62 11.90 15.65 -4.37
N ASP A 63 12.68 16.29 -3.53
CA ASP A 63 13.76 15.67 -2.75
C ASP A 63 13.26 15.34 -1.34
N VAL A 64 13.75 14.21 -0.80
CA VAL A 64 13.60 13.81 0.61
C VAL A 64 14.98 13.73 1.22
N ARG A 65 15.20 14.53 2.28
CA ARG A 65 16.37 14.52 3.13
C ARG A 65 15.94 14.24 4.54
N VAL A 66 16.50 13.20 5.13
CA VAL A 66 16.26 12.80 6.51
C VAL A 66 17.50 13.15 7.33
N THR A 67 17.28 13.64 8.53
CA THR A 67 18.34 14.01 9.48
C THR A 67 18.29 13.10 10.71
N GLN A 68 19.33 13.15 11.53
CA GLN A 68 19.31 12.45 12.83
C GLN A 68 18.16 12.91 13.74
N ALA A 69 17.70 14.16 13.60
CA ALA A 69 16.53 14.64 14.35
C ALA A 69 15.24 13.92 13.92
N ASP A 70 15.10 13.59 12.64
CA ASP A 70 13.96 12.83 12.12
C ASP A 70 13.99 11.38 12.62
N ILE A 71 15.15 10.74 12.64
CA ILE A 71 15.36 9.40 13.21
C ILE A 71 15.01 9.40 14.70
N ASN A 72 15.47 10.40 15.44
CA ASN A 72 15.15 10.53 16.86
C ASN A 72 13.66 10.78 17.12
N PHE A 73 12.98 11.49 16.23
CA PHE A 73 11.53 11.63 16.29
C PHE A 73 10.83 10.27 16.14
N GLU A 74 11.21 9.45 15.16
CA GLU A 74 10.63 8.11 15.00
C GLU A 74 10.93 7.22 16.22
N ARG A 75 12.10 7.32 16.80
CA ARG A 75 12.45 6.61 18.03
C ARG A 75 11.54 6.97 19.20
N ASN A 76 11.23 8.25 19.36
CA ASN A 76 10.34 8.73 20.42
C ASN A 76 8.89 8.31 20.21
N MET A 77 8.48 8.07 18.96
CA MET A 77 7.14 7.57 18.61
C MET A 77 7.03 6.04 18.70
N ALA A 78 8.15 5.33 18.80
CA ALA A 78 8.17 3.88 18.89
C ALA A 78 7.63 3.40 20.25
N THR A 79 7.05 2.20 20.25
CA THR A 79 6.58 1.55 21.49
C THR A 79 7.78 1.29 22.42
N GLU A 80 7.63 1.59 23.68
CA GLU A 80 8.65 1.30 24.71
C GLU A 80 9.10 -0.16 24.68
N GLY A 81 10.40 -0.37 24.92
CA GLY A 81 11.00 -1.70 24.99
C GLY A 81 11.42 -2.33 23.66
N THR A 82 11.31 -1.58 22.53
CA THR A 82 11.82 -2.03 21.24
C THR A 82 13.08 -1.24 20.87
N ASP A 83 14.19 -1.95 20.73
CA ASP A 83 15.47 -1.36 20.32
C ASP A 83 15.57 -1.35 18.78
N TRP A 84 15.08 -0.30 18.15
CA TRP A 84 15.13 -0.10 16.71
C TRP A 84 16.44 0.55 16.28
N THR A 85 17.07 0.00 15.23
CA THR A 85 18.28 0.60 14.66
C THR A 85 17.97 1.92 13.97
N ASP A 86 18.97 2.83 13.91
CA ASP A 86 18.85 4.10 13.18
C ASP A 86 18.50 3.86 11.70
N ALA A 87 19.10 2.86 11.08
CA ALA A 87 18.82 2.50 9.70
C ALA A 87 17.36 2.08 9.46
N TYR A 88 16.74 1.36 10.40
CA TYR A 88 15.32 1.04 10.31
C TYR A 88 14.44 2.28 10.53
N LEU A 89 14.75 3.08 11.55
CA LEU A 89 14.00 4.31 11.85
C LEU A 89 14.11 5.33 10.71
N GLU A 90 15.25 5.39 10.02
CA GLU A 90 15.39 6.18 8.79
C GLU A 90 14.36 5.77 7.74
N THR A 91 14.09 4.47 7.56
CA THR A 91 13.08 4.03 6.59
C THR A 91 11.68 4.57 6.91
N LEU A 92 11.33 4.69 8.18
CA LEU A 92 10.07 5.30 8.64
C LEU A 92 10.07 6.82 8.46
N ALA A 93 11.19 7.47 8.76
CA ALA A 93 11.36 8.91 8.56
C ALA A 93 11.25 9.31 7.08
N VAL A 94 11.85 8.52 6.17
CA VAL A 94 11.69 8.71 4.71
C VAL A 94 10.24 8.53 4.29
N GLN A 95 9.54 7.48 4.76
CA GLN A 95 8.11 7.30 4.51
C GLN A 95 7.31 8.52 4.93
N ARG A 96 7.51 8.99 6.16
CA ARG A 96 6.80 10.17 6.73
C ARG A 96 7.11 11.43 5.93
N ALA A 97 8.37 11.65 5.55
CA ALA A 97 8.77 12.79 4.73
C ALA A 97 8.09 12.80 3.35
N ILE A 98 7.96 11.63 2.70
CA ILE A 98 7.20 11.47 1.47
C ILE A 98 5.71 11.74 1.75
N ALA A 99 5.14 11.10 2.78
CA ALA A 99 3.72 11.19 3.11
C ALA A 99 3.27 12.64 3.37
N ASN A 100 4.12 13.47 3.98
CA ASN A 100 3.86 14.90 4.18
C ASN A 100 3.69 15.69 2.87
N ARG A 101 4.22 15.20 1.76
CA ARG A 101 4.19 15.87 0.44
C ARG A 101 3.11 15.31 -0.50
N LEU A 102 2.43 14.22 -0.10
CA LEU A 102 1.43 13.54 -0.91
C LEU A 102 0.17 14.38 -1.19
N PRO A 103 -0.44 15.08 -0.19
CA PRO A 103 -1.71 15.78 -0.42
C PRO A 103 -1.62 16.87 -1.48
N GLU A 104 -0.53 17.64 -1.52
CA GLU A 104 -0.26 18.65 -2.56
C GLU A 104 -0.23 18.07 -3.98
N ARG A 105 -0.05 16.76 -4.09
CA ARG A 105 0.05 16.00 -5.33
C ARG A 105 -1.13 15.07 -5.55
N ARG A 106 -2.23 15.33 -4.82
CA ARG A 106 -3.49 14.56 -4.88
C ARG A 106 -3.29 13.08 -4.53
N ARG A 107 -2.49 12.78 -3.51
CA ARG A 107 -2.25 11.44 -3.02
C ARG A 107 -2.42 11.36 -1.51
N LEU A 108 -2.80 10.17 -1.04
CA LEU A 108 -2.98 9.85 0.37
C LEU A 108 -2.10 8.65 0.74
N LEU A 109 -1.61 8.60 1.97
CA LEU A 109 -1.08 7.38 2.58
C LEU A 109 -2.18 6.73 3.42
N ALA A 110 -2.54 5.50 3.08
CA ALA A 110 -3.48 4.70 3.85
C ALA A 110 -2.76 3.62 4.68
N HIS A 111 -3.37 3.22 5.80
CA HIS A 111 -2.97 2.04 6.56
C HIS A 111 -3.96 0.91 6.27
N GLY A 112 -3.50 -0.06 5.54
CA GLY A 112 -4.32 -1.19 5.15
C GLY A 112 -3.60 -2.10 4.17
N ALA A 113 -4.16 -3.25 3.93
CA ALA A 113 -3.63 -4.21 2.99
C ALA A 113 -4.49 -4.24 1.72
N VAL A 114 -3.84 -4.28 0.57
CA VAL A 114 -4.48 -4.16 -0.74
C VAL A 114 -4.23 -5.39 -1.56
N ILE A 115 -5.30 -5.99 -2.04
CA ILE A 115 -5.27 -7.00 -3.09
C ILE A 115 -5.84 -6.44 -4.38
N GLU A 116 -5.40 -7.02 -5.49
CA GLU A 116 -6.02 -6.86 -6.80
C GLU A 116 -6.62 -8.20 -7.24
N PHE A 117 -7.83 -8.11 -7.76
CA PHE A 117 -8.53 -9.21 -8.41
C PHE A 117 -9.21 -8.69 -9.68
N LYS A 118 -8.92 -9.33 -10.82
CA LYS A 118 -9.46 -8.96 -12.15
C LYS A 118 -9.37 -7.47 -12.47
N GLY A 119 -8.20 -6.85 -12.22
CA GLY A 119 -7.93 -5.44 -12.53
C GLY A 119 -8.59 -4.44 -11.58
N ARG A 120 -9.13 -4.88 -10.45
CA ARG A 120 -9.75 -4.04 -9.42
C ARG A 120 -9.08 -4.26 -8.08
N ALA A 121 -8.78 -3.18 -7.38
CA ALA A 121 -8.16 -3.24 -6.05
C ALA A 121 -9.20 -3.10 -4.93
N TYR A 122 -8.95 -3.82 -3.84
CA TYR A 122 -9.72 -3.76 -2.61
C TYR A 122 -8.79 -3.48 -1.44
N LEU A 123 -9.07 -2.40 -0.70
CA LEU A 123 -8.31 -1.99 0.48
C LEU A 123 -8.99 -2.52 1.74
N PHE A 124 -8.37 -3.50 2.39
CA PHE A 124 -8.78 -4.00 3.69
C PHE A 124 -8.10 -3.19 4.78
N THR A 125 -8.88 -2.53 5.61
CA THR A 125 -8.37 -1.65 6.65
C THR A 125 -9.02 -1.94 8.00
N ALA A 126 -8.22 -1.78 9.07
CA ALA A 126 -8.62 -1.97 10.45
C ALA A 126 -7.47 -1.54 11.38
N PRO A 127 -7.69 -1.39 12.69
CA PRO A 127 -6.62 -1.25 13.66
C PRO A 127 -5.57 -2.37 13.55
N SER A 128 -4.34 -2.09 14.02
CA SER A 128 -3.29 -3.11 14.02
C SER A 128 -3.73 -4.35 14.81
N GLY A 129 -3.33 -5.54 14.34
CA GLY A 129 -3.67 -6.81 15.00
C GLY A 129 -5.10 -7.33 14.77
N THR A 130 -5.96 -6.65 14.02
CA THR A 130 -7.33 -7.11 13.76
C THR A 130 -7.41 -8.35 12.87
N GLY A 131 -6.42 -8.55 11.96
CA GLY A 131 -6.39 -9.73 11.09
C GLY A 131 -6.27 -9.43 9.59
N LYS A 132 -5.93 -8.18 9.18
CA LYS A 132 -5.75 -7.80 7.75
C LYS A 132 -4.86 -8.77 6.98
N SER A 133 -3.63 -8.99 7.46
CA SER A 133 -2.67 -9.91 6.82
C SER A 133 -3.19 -11.35 6.77
N THR A 134 -3.90 -11.80 7.80
CA THR A 134 -4.54 -13.12 7.81
C THR A 134 -5.58 -13.23 6.70
N HIS A 135 -6.45 -12.24 6.57
CA HIS A 135 -7.51 -12.24 5.56
C HIS A 135 -6.93 -12.25 4.14
N ILE A 136 -5.89 -11.44 3.87
CA ILE A 136 -5.20 -11.42 2.57
C ILE A 136 -4.49 -12.75 2.29
N ARG A 137 -3.90 -13.39 3.32
CA ARG A 137 -3.32 -14.72 3.18
C ARG A 137 -4.37 -15.75 2.78
N LEU A 138 -5.58 -15.69 3.35
CA LEU A 138 -6.68 -16.56 2.97
C LEU A 138 -7.12 -16.34 1.53
N TRP A 139 -7.26 -15.08 1.07
CA TRP A 139 -7.55 -14.80 -0.33
C TRP A 139 -6.55 -15.45 -1.28
N ARG A 140 -5.25 -15.33 -0.99
CA ARG A 140 -4.19 -15.99 -1.77
C ARG A 140 -4.24 -17.51 -1.69
N GLN A 141 -4.56 -18.05 -0.52
CA GLN A 141 -4.64 -19.49 -0.30
C GLN A 141 -5.76 -20.13 -1.11
N TYR A 142 -6.92 -19.51 -1.18
CA TYR A 142 -8.12 -20.09 -1.78
C TYR A 142 -8.34 -19.67 -3.24
N LEU A 143 -7.78 -18.55 -3.66
CA LEU A 143 -7.95 -18.03 -5.03
C LEU A 143 -6.64 -18.02 -5.84
N GLY A 144 -5.53 -18.42 -5.23
CA GLY A 144 -4.24 -18.62 -5.90
C GLY A 144 -3.72 -17.39 -6.63
N ASP A 145 -3.19 -17.60 -7.82
CA ASP A 145 -2.55 -16.56 -8.64
C ASP A 145 -3.54 -15.54 -9.24
N ALA A 146 -4.84 -15.80 -9.14
CA ALA A 146 -5.86 -14.82 -9.49
C ALA A 146 -5.84 -13.57 -8.58
N VAL A 147 -5.17 -13.66 -7.41
CA VAL A 147 -5.06 -12.59 -6.43
C VAL A 147 -3.63 -12.08 -6.34
N ARG A 148 -3.42 -10.83 -6.70
CA ARG A 148 -2.13 -10.14 -6.50
C ARG A 148 -2.21 -9.25 -5.27
N VAL A 149 -1.24 -9.36 -4.36
CA VAL A 149 -1.10 -8.40 -3.25
C VAL A 149 -0.31 -7.20 -3.76
N ILE A 150 -0.95 -6.04 -3.79
CA ILE A 150 -0.31 -4.77 -4.16
C ILE A 150 0.53 -4.25 -3.00
N ASN A 151 -0.03 -4.25 -1.78
CA ASN A 151 0.68 -3.80 -0.58
C ASN A 151 0.06 -4.40 0.69
N GLY A 152 0.90 -4.75 1.65
CA GLY A 152 0.46 -5.38 2.91
C GLY A 152 0.14 -4.42 4.05
N ASP A 153 0.52 -3.12 3.97
CA ASP A 153 0.42 -2.22 5.13
C ASP A 153 0.23 -0.73 4.81
N LYS A 154 1.03 -0.14 3.93
CA LYS A 154 1.12 1.31 3.71
C LYS A 154 0.99 1.70 2.23
N PRO A 155 -0.12 1.36 1.55
CA PRO A 155 -0.33 1.77 0.17
C PRO A 155 -0.50 3.29 0.04
N PHE A 156 -0.13 3.83 -1.15
CA PHE A 156 -0.51 5.17 -1.54
C PHE A 156 -1.74 5.13 -2.44
N VAL A 157 -2.61 6.14 -2.31
CA VAL A 157 -3.81 6.27 -3.12
C VAL A 157 -3.77 7.60 -3.85
N ARG A 158 -3.75 7.57 -5.18
CA ARG A 158 -3.89 8.76 -6.04
C ARG A 158 -5.35 9.04 -6.30
N ILE A 159 -5.75 10.30 -6.13
CA ILE A 159 -7.11 10.78 -6.40
C ILE A 159 -7.09 11.54 -7.73
N PRO A 160 -7.65 11.00 -8.81
CA PRO A 160 -7.71 11.67 -10.11
C PRO A 160 -8.48 12.98 -10.03
N GLU A 161 -8.18 13.94 -10.92
CA GLU A 161 -8.94 15.18 -11.04
C GLU A 161 -10.30 14.91 -11.70
N CYS A 162 -10.29 14.05 -12.70
CA CYS A 162 -11.51 13.62 -13.37
C CYS A 162 -12.41 12.86 -12.40
N ARG A 163 -13.66 13.29 -12.27
CA ARG A 163 -14.61 12.73 -11.30
C ARG A 163 -15.13 11.35 -11.68
N GLU A 164 -15.07 11.02 -12.95
CA GLU A 164 -15.49 9.73 -13.49
C GLU A 164 -14.44 8.63 -13.28
N GLU A 165 -13.19 9.01 -13.01
CA GLU A 165 -12.11 8.06 -12.77
C GLU A 165 -12.09 7.61 -11.31
N LEU A 166 -11.91 6.31 -11.09
CA LEU A 166 -11.69 5.77 -9.75
C LEU A 166 -10.31 6.20 -9.21
N PRO A 167 -10.19 6.40 -7.89
CA PRO A 167 -8.90 6.47 -7.24
C PRO A 167 -8.04 5.27 -7.59
N VAL A 168 -6.72 5.46 -7.69
CA VAL A 168 -5.77 4.39 -8.01
C VAL A 168 -4.89 4.13 -6.81
N VAL A 169 -4.83 2.87 -6.39
CA VAL A 169 -3.96 2.46 -5.29
C VAL A 169 -2.65 1.88 -5.81
N TYR A 170 -1.56 2.19 -5.13
CA TYR A 170 -0.20 1.82 -5.49
C TYR A 170 0.47 1.07 -4.36
N GLY A 171 1.27 0.08 -4.73
CA GLY A 171 2.21 -0.54 -3.82
C GLY A 171 3.33 0.42 -3.44
N THR A 172 3.87 0.22 -2.25
CA THR A 172 4.97 0.99 -1.69
C THR A 172 6.01 0.06 -1.07
N PRO A 173 7.25 0.48 -0.86
CA PRO A 173 8.25 -0.31 -0.16
C PRO A 173 7.84 -0.70 1.28
N TRP A 174 6.94 0.04 1.91
CA TRP A 174 6.48 -0.16 3.29
C TRP A 174 5.27 -1.11 3.32
N ALA A 175 5.53 -2.40 3.38
CA ALA A 175 4.52 -3.45 3.25
C ALA A 175 4.25 -4.27 4.53
N GLY A 176 4.76 -3.80 5.66
CA GLY A 176 4.61 -4.47 6.95
C GLY A 176 5.52 -5.70 7.09
N LYS A 177 5.26 -6.51 8.12
CA LYS A 177 6.12 -7.65 8.50
C LYS A 177 6.15 -8.78 7.48
N GLU A 178 5.09 -8.91 6.68
CA GLU A 178 4.96 -9.97 5.68
C GLU A 178 5.80 -9.69 4.43
N GLY A 179 6.24 -8.44 4.23
CA GLY A 179 7.01 -8.05 3.05
C GLY A 179 6.22 -8.19 1.74
N TRP A 180 4.91 -8.11 1.81
CA TRP A 180 4.05 -8.23 0.62
C TRP A 180 3.86 -6.90 -0.05
N GLN A 181 4.71 -6.59 -0.98
CA GLN A 181 4.58 -5.45 -1.88
C GLN A 181 4.82 -5.85 -3.32
N CYS A 182 4.21 -5.09 -4.20
CA CYS A 182 4.47 -5.14 -5.61
C CYS A 182 4.48 -3.70 -6.15
N ASN A 183 5.48 -3.34 -6.95
CA ASN A 183 5.49 -2.04 -7.63
C ASN A 183 4.46 -2.05 -8.77
N SER A 184 3.21 -2.06 -8.38
CA SER A 184 2.05 -2.09 -9.28
C SER A 184 0.93 -1.22 -8.73
N SER A 185 -0.09 -1.02 -9.56
CA SER A 185 -1.25 -0.22 -9.21
C SER A 185 -2.53 -0.79 -9.83
N ALA A 186 -3.68 -0.46 -9.23
CA ALA A 186 -4.99 -0.78 -9.79
C ALA A 186 -6.05 0.23 -9.32
N PRO A 187 -7.16 0.41 -10.08
CA PRO A 187 -8.30 1.19 -9.65
C PRO A 187 -8.90 0.63 -8.36
N LEU A 188 -9.12 1.51 -7.38
CA LEU A 188 -9.69 1.16 -6.08
C LEU A 188 -11.21 1.02 -6.21
N ALA A 189 -11.70 -0.21 -6.13
CA ALA A 189 -13.11 -0.54 -6.27
C ALA A 189 -13.84 -0.61 -4.93
N GLY A 190 -13.13 -0.86 -3.81
CA GLY A 190 -13.75 -0.97 -2.51
C GLY A 190 -12.79 -0.76 -1.35
N ILE A 191 -13.32 -0.17 -0.28
CA ILE A 191 -12.68 -0.04 1.03
C ILE A 191 -13.45 -0.94 2.00
N VAL A 192 -12.74 -1.84 2.68
CA VAL A 192 -13.34 -2.85 3.56
C VAL A 192 -12.87 -2.63 4.99
N LEU A 193 -13.80 -2.26 5.86
CA LEU A 193 -13.58 -2.12 7.30
C LEU A 193 -13.71 -3.50 7.94
N LEU A 194 -12.58 -4.05 8.36
CA LEU A 194 -12.50 -5.42 8.85
C LEU A 194 -12.68 -5.47 10.38
N SER A 195 -13.50 -6.39 10.84
CA SER A 195 -13.68 -6.76 12.24
C SER A 195 -13.65 -8.29 12.38
N ARG A 196 -13.52 -8.78 13.62
CA ARG A 196 -13.55 -10.22 13.89
C ARG A 196 -14.96 -10.69 14.10
N SER A 197 -15.26 -11.92 13.65
CA SER A 197 -16.48 -12.66 13.96
C SER A 197 -16.16 -13.99 14.63
N GLU A 198 -17.21 -14.65 15.14
CA GLU A 198 -17.13 -16.04 15.54
C GLU A 198 -16.95 -16.95 14.31
N PRO A 199 -16.38 -18.15 14.47
CA PRO A 199 -16.24 -19.12 13.39
C PRO A 199 -17.56 -19.43 12.69
N GLY A 200 -17.57 -19.36 11.34
CA GLY A 200 -18.74 -19.60 10.49
C GLY A 200 -19.78 -18.47 10.47
N ALA A 201 -19.46 -17.31 11.06
CA ALA A 201 -20.33 -16.13 11.07
C ALA A 201 -19.79 -14.96 10.23
N SER A 202 -18.98 -15.27 9.22
CA SER A 202 -18.42 -14.26 8.32
C SER A 202 -19.50 -13.62 7.46
N SER A 203 -19.51 -12.29 7.41
CA SER A 203 -20.49 -11.53 6.62
C SER A 203 -19.92 -10.21 6.16
N ILE A 204 -20.36 -9.73 4.99
CA ILE A 204 -20.01 -8.43 4.44
C ILE A 204 -21.26 -7.65 4.05
N HIS A 205 -21.27 -6.36 4.33
CA HIS A 205 -22.38 -5.48 4.00
C HIS A 205 -21.87 -4.12 3.52
N PRO A 206 -22.59 -3.43 2.62
CA PRO A 206 -22.34 -2.03 2.34
C PRO A 206 -22.38 -1.21 3.63
N ALA A 207 -21.40 -0.32 3.81
CA ALA A 207 -21.25 0.49 5.01
C ALA A 207 -21.64 1.95 4.76
N SER A 208 -22.27 2.57 5.73
CA SER A 208 -22.45 4.02 5.71
C SER A 208 -21.14 4.72 6.00
N VAL A 209 -20.68 5.56 5.07
CA VAL A 209 -19.47 6.39 5.24
C VAL A 209 -19.62 7.28 6.49
N ALA A 210 -20.79 7.92 6.67
CA ALA A 210 -21.02 8.84 7.79
C ALA A 210 -20.89 8.16 9.15
N LEU A 211 -21.35 6.91 9.28
CA LEU A 211 -21.28 6.15 10.52
C LEU A 211 -19.89 5.55 10.80
N ASN A 212 -19.03 5.49 9.80
CA ASN A 212 -17.71 4.88 9.89
C ASN A 212 -16.55 5.88 9.61
N LEU A 213 -16.84 7.16 9.51
CA LEU A 213 -15.87 8.17 9.13
C LEU A 213 -14.68 8.22 10.09
N ASP A 214 -14.93 8.10 11.40
CA ASP A 214 -13.88 8.08 12.42
C ASP A 214 -12.94 6.87 12.26
N LYS A 215 -13.50 5.68 11.94
CA LYS A 215 -12.70 4.47 11.68
C LYS A 215 -11.83 4.65 10.45
N ILE A 216 -12.40 5.24 9.38
CA ILE A 216 -11.67 5.48 8.11
C ILE A 216 -10.57 6.50 8.32
N MET A 217 -10.88 7.65 8.95
CA MET A 217 -9.91 8.72 9.20
C MET A 217 -8.70 8.24 10.00
N ARG A 218 -8.89 7.35 10.99
CA ARG A 218 -7.80 6.73 11.76
C ARG A 218 -6.85 5.87 10.92
N GLN A 219 -7.25 5.51 9.71
CA GLN A 219 -6.44 4.70 8.79
C GLN A 219 -5.82 5.53 7.67
N ILE A 220 -5.99 6.84 7.68
CA ILE A 220 -5.34 7.76 6.75
C ILE A 220 -4.28 8.58 7.52
N TYR A 221 -3.14 8.76 6.90
CA TYR A 221 -2.10 9.62 7.45
C TYR A 221 -2.46 11.08 7.21
N PHE A 222 -2.48 11.86 8.28
CA PHE A 222 -2.65 13.31 8.25
C PHE A 222 -1.30 13.97 8.53
N PRO A 223 -0.76 14.77 7.59
CA PRO A 223 0.42 15.57 7.84
C PRO A 223 0.24 16.56 9.01
N PRO A 224 1.31 16.91 9.73
CA PRO A 224 1.22 17.88 10.83
C PRO A 224 0.98 19.33 10.36
N ASP A 225 1.28 19.64 9.10
CA ASP A 225 0.96 20.94 8.49
C ASP A 225 -0.56 21.08 8.26
N ALA A 226 -1.13 22.19 8.75
CA ALA A 226 -2.57 22.41 8.70
C ALA A 226 -3.12 22.50 7.26
N GLY A 227 -2.36 23.08 6.31
CA GLY A 227 -2.76 23.15 4.91
C GLY A 227 -2.77 21.78 4.25
N ALA A 228 -1.72 20.99 4.47
CA ALA A 228 -1.66 19.61 3.96
C ALA A 228 -2.72 18.71 4.62
N ALA A 229 -3.01 18.90 5.91
CA ALA A 229 -4.09 18.19 6.59
C ALA A 229 -5.48 18.53 6.01
N ALA A 230 -5.73 19.80 5.70
CA ALA A 230 -6.97 20.21 5.03
C ALA A 230 -7.10 19.59 3.64
N LEU A 231 -6.02 19.61 2.83
CA LEU A 231 -6.00 18.92 1.54
C LEU A 231 -6.25 17.41 1.68
N THR A 232 -5.73 16.79 2.74
CA THR A 232 -5.97 15.37 3.03
C THR A 232 -7.47 15.10 3.25
N LEU A 233 -8.17 15.96 3.98
CA LEU A 233 -9.61 15.85 4.20
C LEU A 233 -10.40 15.98 2.89
N ASP A 234 -10.07 16.96 2.06
CA ASP A 234 -10.72 17.17 0.75
C ASP A 234 -10.51 15.99 -0.20
N LEU A 235 -9.31 15.42 -0.20
CA LEU A 235 -8.99 14.24 -1.01
C LEU A 235 -9.70 12.98 -0.47
N LEU A 236 -9.79 12.83 0.84
CA LEU A 236 -10.51 11.74 1.49
C LEU A 236 -12.00 11.80 1.16
N ASP A 237 -12.63 12.98 1.27
CA ASP A 237 -14.03 13.18 0.88
C ASP A 237 -14.26 12.81 -0.59
N THR A 238 -13.37 13.30 -1.47
CA THR A 238 -13.39 12.97 -2.90
C THR A 238 -13.27 11.48 -3.16
N MET A 239 -12.41 10.77 -2.43
CA MET A 239 -12.24 9.32 -2.52
C MET A 239 -13.51 8.57 -2.07
N LEU A 240 -14.06 8.95 -0.92
CA LEU A 240 -15.23 8.30 -0.34
C LEU A 240 -16.51 8.54 -1.13
N ALA A 241 -16.58 9.63 -1.91
CA ALA A 241 -17.68 9.86 -2.84
C ALA A 241 -17.65 8.96 -4.09
N ARG A 242 -16.54 8.25 -4.36
CA ARG A 242 -16.32 7.44 -5.57
C ARG A 242 -16.13 5.96 -5.30
N VAL A 243 -15.73 5.60 -4.09
CA VAL A 243 -15.37 4.22 -3.72
C VAL A 243 -16.37 3.68 -2.73
N SER A 244 -16.92 2.51 -3.01
CA SER A 244 -17.84 1.83 -2.10
C SER A 244 -17.11 1.41 -0.82
N VAL A 245 -17.76 1.59 0.31
CA VAL A 245 -17.26 1.16 1.62
C VAL A 245 -18.09 -0.02 2.11
N TYR A 246 -17.43 -1.00 2.72
CA TYR A 246 -18.03 -2.20 3.25
C TYR A 246 -17.58 -2.44 4.69
N GLU A 247 -18.42 -3.05 5.49
CA GLU A 247 -18.07 -3.67 6.76
C GLU A 247 -17.99 -5.17 6.57
N LEU A 248 -16.86 -5.76 6.95
CA LEU A 248 -16.59 -7.19 6.90
C LEU A 248 -16.35 -7.68 8.33
N ALA A 249 -17.28 -8.46 8.87
CA ALA A 249 -17.02 -9.31 10.02
C ALA A 249 -16.49 -10.65 9.50
N CYS A 250 -15.29 -11.06 9.91
CA CYS A 250 -14.67 -12.28 9.38
C CYS A 250 -13.98 -13.10 10.46
N ASP A 251 -13.99 -14.40 10.26
CA ASP A 251 -13.20 -15.39 10.96
C ASP A 251 -11.85 -15.64 10.26
N MET A 252 -11.19 -16.77 10.53
CA MET A 252 -9.89 -17.14 9.96
C MET A 252 -9.99 -18.34 9.00
N TYR A 253 -11.14 -18.57 8.39
CA TYR A 253 -11.43 -19.74 7.55
C TYR A 253 -11.90 -19.33 6.15
N GLU A 254 -12.16 -20.32 5.30
CA GLU A 254 -12.62 -20.13 3.93
C GLU A 254 -13.90 -19.30 3.82
N ASP A 255 -14.79 -19.43 4.82
CA ASP A 255 -16.04 -18.67 4.89
C ASP A 255 -15.83 -17.15 4.84
N ALA A 256 -14.72 -16.66 5.44
CA ALA A 256 -14.35 -15.26 5.37
C ALA A 256 -13.97 -14.81 3.94
N VAL A 257 -13.30 -15.69 3.18
CA VAL A 257 -12.96 -15.43 1.77
C VAL A 257 -14.22 -15.44 0.93
N ARG A 258 -15.06 -16.48 1.08
CA ARG A 258 -16.33 -16.60 0.35
C ARG A 258 -17.20 -15.35 0.56
N ALA A 259 -17.45 -14.97 1.80
CA ALA A 259 -18.26 -13.80 2.11
C ALA A 259 -17.72 -12.51 1.47
N SER A 260 -16.40 -12.24 1.63
CA SER A 260 -15.78 -11.05 1.06
C SER A 260 -15.69 -11.11 -0.47
N PHE A 261 -15.42 -12.27 -1.06
CA PHE A 261 -15.37 -12.45 -2.50
C PHE A 261 -16.73 -12.15 -3.15
N GLU A 262 -17.79 -12.80 -2.69
CA GLU A 262 -19.14 -12.61 -3.23
C GLU A 262 -19.62 -11.16 -3.07
N GLY A 263 -19.42 -10.60 -1.87
CA GLY A 263 -19.86 -9.23 -1.60
C GLY A 263 -19.10 -8.13 -2.34
N LEU A 264 -17.82 -8.35 -2.66
CA LEU A 264 -16.98 -7.38 -3.37
C LEU A 264 -17.04 -7.52 -4.88
N THR A 265 -17.18 -8.75 -5.39
CA THR A 265 -17.09 -9.03 -6.82
C THR A 265 -18.46 -9.24 -7.47
N GLY A 266 -19.46 -9.62 -6.69
CA GLY A 266 -20.78 -10.04 -7.19
C GLY A 266 -20.75 -11.41 -7.90
N LEU A 267 -19.64 -12.14 -7.85
CA LEU A 267 -19.50 -13.48 -8.42
C LEU A 267 -19.82 -14.52 -7.36
N ASP A 268 -20.39 -15.66 -7.79
CA ASP A 268 -20.52 -16.84 -6.92
C ASP A 268 -19.14 -17.46 -6.69
N TYR A 269 -18.80 -17.68 -5.40
CA TYR A 269 -17.49 -18.18 -5.01
C TYR A 269 -17.25 -19.62 -5.49
N HIS A 270 -18.24 -20.51 -5.31
CA HIS A 270 -18.10 -21.92 -5.65
C HIS A 270 -18.03 -22.13 -7.16
N ASP A 271 -18.80 -21.36 -7.93
CA ASP A 271 -18.75 -21.41 -9.39
C ASP A 271 -17.40 -20.90 -9.90
N TYR A 272 -16.86 -19.84 -9.28
CA TYR A 272 -15.54 -19.31 -9.64
C TYR A 272 -14.43 -20.33 -9.38
N VAL A 273 -14.35 -20.89 -8.16
CA VAL A 273 -13.30 -21.86 -7.80
C VAL A 273 -13.39 -23.13 -8.67
N ARG A 274 -14.60 -23.58 -8.98
CA ARG A 274 -14.80 -24.74 -9.86
C ARG A 274 -14.33 -24.48 -11.28
N SER A 275 -14.60 -23.31 -11.85
CA SER A 275 -14.15 -22.95 -13.20
C SER A 275 -12.63 -22.82 -13.28
N ALA A 276 -12.00 -22.20 -12.28
CA ALA A 276 -10.55 -22.05 -12.22
C ALA A 276 -9.81 -23.41 -12.12
N SER A 277 -10.41 -24.40 -11.45
CA SER A 277 -9.82 -25.75 -11.31
C SER A 277 -9.87 -26.59 -12.61
N HIS A 278 -10.55 -26.14 -13.67
CA HIS A 278 -10.67 -26.81 -14.96
C HIS A 278 -9.79 -26.21 -16.07
N GLU A 279 -9.11 -25.09 -15.79
CA GLU A 279 -8.21 -24.41 -16.73
C GLU A 279 -6.72 -24.80 -16.53
N ASP A 280 -6.36 -25.54 -15.48
CA ASP A 280 -5.05 -26.15 -15.23
C ASP A 280 -4.97 -27.59 -15.81
#